data_ec61a949da17f63d3880d1648f96cdb0
#
_entry.id   ec61a949da17f63d3880d1648f96cdb0
#
_cell.length_a   1.000
_cell.length_b   1.000
_cell.length_c   1.000
_cell.angle_alpha   90.00
_cell.angle_beta   90.00
_cell.angle_gamma   90.00
#
_symmetry.space_group_name_H-M   'P 1'
#
loop_
_entity.id
_entity.type
_entity.pdbx_description
1 polymer ?
#
loop_
_entity_poly.entity_id
_entity_poly.type
_entity_poly.pdbx_seq_one_letter_code
_entity_poly.pdbx_strand_id
1 'polypeptide(L)'
;MTELHADRYHGGLRIAALASWAVGVAIIYLLGQLIWNLVVGPVVGSGILVLGVAAVFLAQPLALWAEKQLLTLWPSGRAVQLETGKLTLREKSASVRLDLGQKVNYWRWRFEVRNRRGGRVPNGHFCFALRLVQGDTAVSLYAFLSPDQARATVARYPFYDLRPSADKNKATLGGRDAIYLSAERERWDSGAELDPSDFGRLLAHLGAHLPDFSASPNS
;
A
#
# COMPACT_ATOMS: atom_id res chain seq x y z
N MET A 1 4.21 -7.81 22.47
CA MET A 1 4.43 -6.66 21.58
C MET A 1 4.58 -7.16 20.16
N THR A 2 3.75 -6.71 19.23
CA THR A 2 3.80 -7.10 17.81
C THR A 2 4.07 -5.83 16.99
N GLU A 3 5.07 -5.87 16.13
CA GLU A 3 5.40 -4.75 15.23
C GLU A 3 4.95 -5.10 13.81
N LEU A 4 4.19 -4.18 13.18
CA LEU A 4 3.68 -4.29 11.82
C LEU A 4 4.35 -3.20 10.98
N HIS A 5 4.98 -3.60 9.88
CA HIS A 5 5.66 -2.63 9.02
C HIS A 5 4.69 -1.94 8.08
N ALA A 6 4.69 -0.60 8.11
CA ALA A 6 3.86 0.22 7.23
C ALA A 6 4.65 0.78 6.04
N ASP A 7 3.94 1.10 4.97
CA ASP A 7 4.47 1.76 3.76
C ASP A 7 5.72 1.10 3.18
N ARG A 8 5.75 -0.23 3.14
CA ARG A 8 6.90 -0.98 2.62
C ARG A 8 7.35 -0.49 1.23
N TYR A 9 6.41 -0.04 0.40
CA TYR A 9 6.66 0.46 -0.95
C TYR A 9 6.64 1.99 -1.02
N HIS A 10 7.48 2.64 -0.24
CA HIS A 10 7.59 4.10 -0.25
C HIS A 10 8.18 4.65 -1.57
N GLY A 11 7.99 5.96 -1.81
CA GLY A 11 8.42 6.60 -3.06
C GLY A 11 9.90 6.46 -3.38
N GLY A 12 10.77 6.55 -2.38
CA GLY A 12 12.22 6.37 -2.56
C GLY A 12 12.59 4.98 -3.07
N LEU A 13 11.94 3.92 -2.58
CA LEU A 13 12.15 2.55 -3.07
C LEU A 13 11.76 2.40 -4.54
N ARG A 14 10.65 3.04 -4.96
CA ARG A 14 10.20 3.00 -6.37
C ARG A 14 11.21 3.67 -7.29
N ILE A 15 11.76 4.81 -6.88
CA ILE A 15 12.81 5.51 -7.64
C ILE A 15 14.08 4.65 -7.71
N ALA A 16 14.48 4.04 -6.59
CA ALA A 16 15.67 3.18 -6.56
C ALA A 16 15.47 1.92 -7.42
N ALA A 17 14.30 1.29 -7.40
CA ALA A 17 13.99 0.15 -8.27
C ALA A 17 14.02 0.52 -9.75
N LEU A 18 13.46 1.68 -10.12
CA LEU A 18 13.51 2.19 -11.49
C LEU A 18 14.95 2.50 -11.92
N ALA A 19 15.74 3.13 -11.05
CA ALA A 19 17.15 3.40 -11.31
C ALA A 19 17.95 2.10 -11.48
N SER A 20 17.72 1.11 -10.64
CA SER A 20 18.35 -0.21 -10.74
C SER A 20 18.01 -0.90 -12.06
N TRP A 21 16.76 -0.79 -12.51
CA TRP A 21 16.34 -1.30 -13.81
C TRP A 21 17.06 -0.59 -14.96
N ALA A 22 17.11 0.74 -14.95
CA ALA A 22 17.77 1.53 -15.99
C ALA A 22 19.29 1.22 -16.08
N VAL A 23 19.95 1.11 -14.93
CA VAL A 23 21.37 0.71 -14.84
C VAL A 23 21.55 -0.72 -15.35
N GLY A 24 20.66 -1.64 -14.99
CA GLY A 24 20.68 -3.02 -15.49
C GLY A 24 20.56 -3.09 -17.02
N VAL A 25 19.64 -2.33 -17.61
CA VAL A 25 19.49 -2.21 -19.07
C VAL A 25 20.79 -1.72 -19.71
N ALA A 26 21.38 -0.65 -19.17
CA ALA A 26 22.63 -0.09 -19.71
C ALA A 26 23.78 -1.09 -19.65
N ILE A 27 23.96 -1.78 -18.52
CA ILE A 27 25.03 -2.79 -18.36
C ILE A 27 24.83 -3.95 -19.34
N ILE A 28 23.62 -4.52 -19.42
CA ILE A 28 23.33 -5.65 -20.32
C ILE A 28 23.51 -5.24 -21.76
N TYR A 29 23.08 -4.03 -22.14
CA TYR A 29 23.27 -3.50 -23.49
C TYR A 29 24.75 -3.37 -23.84
N LEU A 30 25.56 -2.76 -22.98
CA LEU A 30 27.01 -2.58 -23.21
C LEU A 30 27.75 -3.92 -23.28
N LEU A 31 27.43 -4.86 -22.37
CA LEU A 31 28.01 -6.21 -22.43
C LEU A 31 27.59 -6.96 -23.70
N GLY A 32 26.31 -6.88 -24.05
CA GLY A 32 25.79 -7.46 -25.29
C GLY A 32 26.49 -6.89 -26.54
N GLN A 33 26.69 -5.57 -26.57
CA GLN A 33 27.41 -4.91 -27.64
C GLN A 33 28.88 -5.35 -27.72
N LEU A 34 29.56 -5.48 -26.57
CA LEU A 34 30.94 -5.97 -26.51
C LEU A 34 31.04 -7.39 -27.06
N ILE A 35 30.19 -8.30 -26.61
CA ILE A 35 30.16 -9.70 -27.04
C ILE A 35 29.87 -9.77 -28.56
N TRP A 36 28.87 -9.02 -29.03
CA TRP A 36 28.49 -8.98 -30.43
C TRP A 36 29.66 -8.52 -31.30
N ASN A 37 30.35 -7.44 -30.91
CA ASN A 37 31.50 -6.91 -31.66
C ASN A 37 32.65 -7.91 -31.73
N LEU A 38 32.85 -8.74 -30.70
CA LEU A 38 33.88 -9.76 -30.67
C LEU A 38 33.56 -10.96 -31.56
N VAL A 39 32.29 -11.33 -31.70
CA VAL A 39 31.87 -12.57 -32.39
C VAL A 39 31.41 -12.31 -33.82
N VAL A 40 30.65 -11.23 -34.04
CA VAL A 40 29.98 -10.95 -35.33
C VAL A 40 30.59 -9.76 -36.07
N GLY A 41 31.17 -8.81 -35.33
CA GLY A 41 31.66 -7.55 -35.86
C GLY A 41 30.83 -6.34 -35.40
N PRO A 42 31.10 -5.12 -35.94
CA PRO A 42 30.43 -3.90 -35.44
C PRO A 42 28.92 -3.98 -35.48
N VAL A 43 28.29 -3.59 -34.35
CA VAL A 43 26.82 -3.55 -34.24
C VAL A 43 26.29 -2.37 -35.07
N VAL A 44 25.53 -2.66 -36.12
CA VAL A 44 24.92 -1.65 -36.99
C VAL A 44 23.45 -1.96 -37.28
N GLY A 45 22.68 -0.95 -37.58
CA GLY A 45 21.28 -1.09 -38.02
C GLY A 45 20.40 -1.86 -37.06
N SER A 46 19.78 -2.95 -37.51
CA SER A 46 18.85 -3.77 -36.75
C SER A 46 19.48 -4.45 -35.51
N GLY A 47 20.80 -4.67 -35.49
CA GLY A 47 21.50 -5.26 -34.35
C GLY A 47 21.40 -4.39 -33.11
N ILE A 48 21.42 -3.07 -33.24
CA ILE A 48 21.23 -2.13 -32.13
C ILE A 48 19.84 -2.31 -31.46
N LEU A 49 18.80 -2.42 -32.31
CA LEU A 49 17.43 -2.62 -31.83
C LEU A 49 17.26 -3.96 -31.12
N VAL A 50 17.78 -5.03 -31.69
CA VAL A 50 17.70 -6.37 -31.10
C VAL A 50 18.38 -6.40 -29.73
N LEU A 51 19.59 -5.87 -29.61
CA LEU A 51 20.30 -5.79 -28.34
C LEU A 51 19.57 -4.90 -27.34
N GLY A 52 19.01 -3.77 -27.77
CA GLY A 52 18.25 -2.88 -26.91
C GLY A 52 17.00 -3.57 -26.34
N VAL A 53 16.22 -4.23 -27.18
CA VAL A 53 15.04 -4.98 -26.75
C VAL A 53 15.43 -6.12 -25.80
N ALA A 54 16.46 -6.90 -26.16
CA ALA A 54 16.94 -7.98 -25.30
C ALA A 54 17.42 -7.46 -23.93
N ALA A 55 18.12 -6.33 -23.88
CA ALA A 55 18.58 -5.71 -22.64
C ALA A 55 17.41 -5.32 -21.74
N VAL A 56 16.35 -4.73 -22.28
CA VAL A 56 15.14 -4.36 -21.54
C VAL A 56 14.50 -5.59 -20.89
N PHE A 57 14.32 -6.68 -21.66
CA PHE A 57 13.68 -7.89 -21.11
C PHE A 57 14.58 -8.61 -20.08
N LEU A 58 15.88 -8.69 -20.33
CA LEU A 58 16.82 -9.34 -19.40
C LEU A 58 17.08 -8.54 -18.13
N ALA A 59 16.92 -7.22 -18.15
CA ALA A 59 17.04 -6.38 -16.95
C ALA A 59 15.83 -6.53 -16.01
N GLN A 60 14.70 -6.99 -16.49
CA GLN A 60 13.48 -7.08 -15.67
C GLN A 60 13.59 -8.01 -14.46
N PRO A 61 14.09 -9.26 -14.58
CA PRO A 61 14.29 -10.12 -13.42
C PRO A 61 15.32 -9.58 -12.43
N LEU A 62 16.35 -8.87 -12.90
CA LEU A 62 17.35 -8.22 -12.06
C LEU A 62 16.72 -7.07 -11.26
N ALA A 63 15.85 -6.27 -11.89
CA ALA A 63 15.14 -5.19 -11.20
C ALA A 63 14.22 -5.72 -10.12
N LEU A 64 13.45 -6.79 -10.40
CA LEU A 64 12.59 -7.44 -9.42
C LEU A 64 13.38 -8.02 -8.24
N TRP A 65 14.53 -8.61 -8.51
CA TRP A 65 15.43 -9.08 -7.47
C TRP A 65 15.98 -7.93 -6.62
N ALA A 66 16.45 -6.85 -7.27
CA ALA A 66 16.95 -5.64 -6.60
C ALA A 66 15.86 -4.99 -5.73
N GLU A 67 14.63 -4.86 -6.24
CA GLU A 67 13.49 -4.36 -5.47
C GLU A 67 13.25 -5.20 -4.21
N LYS A 68 13.30 -6.52 -4.33
CA LYS A 68 13.13 -7.44 -3.20
C LYS A 68 14.23 -7.28 -2.13
N GLN A 69 15.47 -7.03 -2.55
CA GLN A 69 16.58 -6.74 -1.62
C GLN A 69 16.40 -5.36 -0.98
N LEU A 70 16.00 -4.35 -1.75
CA LEU A 70 15.77 -3.01 -1.25
C LEU A 70 14.64 -2.94 -0.24
N LEU A 71 13.58 -3.75 -0.38
CA LEU A 71 12.49 -3.85 0.60
C LEU A 71 12.99 -4.27 1.99
N THR A 72 14.02 -5.10 2.06
CA THR A 72 14.60 -5.55 3.34
C THR A 72 15.65 -4.58 3.88
N LEU A 73 16.43 -3.96 3.00
CA LEU A 73 17.54 -3.08 3.38
C LEU A 73 17.10 -1.63 3.66
N TRP A 74 15.99 -1.21 3.07
CA TRP A 74 15.51 0.17 3.17
C TRP A 74 14.05 0.25 3.63
N PRO A 75 13.77 -0.01 4.92
CA PRO A 75 12.43 0.11 5.48
C PRO A 75 11.94 1.56 5.43
N SER A 76 10.64 1.76 5.32
CA SER A 76 10.01 3.08 5.27
C SER A 76 10.28 3.92 6.52
N GLY A 77 10.60 3.27 7.64
CA GLY A 77 10.71 3.89 8.96
C GLY A 77 9.36 4.17 9.62
N ARG A 78 8.25 3.70 9.02
CA ARG A 78 6.91 3.72 9.63
C ARG A 78 6.54 2.32 10.09
N ALA A 79 6.07 2.20 11.32
CA ALA A 79 5.64 0.93 11.89
C ALA A 79 4.46 1.13 12.85
N VAL A 80 3.57 0.15 12.90
CA VAL A 80 2.48 0.09 13.86
C VAL A 80 2.86 -0.92 14.93
N GLN A 81 2.98 -0.46 16.17
CA GLN A 81 3.25 -1.32 17.31
C GLN A 81 1.95 -1.61 18.06
N LEU A 82 1.66 -2.90 18.22
CA LEU A 82 0.51 -3.40 18.95
C LEU A 82 0.97 -3.92 20.32
N GLU A 83 0.50 -3.28 21.36
CA GLU A 83 0.69 -3.70 22.76
C GLU A 83 -0.68 -3.97 23.39
N THR A 84 -0.72 -4.67 24.51
CA THR A 84 -1.99 -4.93 25.21
C THR A 84 -2.70 -3.62 25.55
N GLY A 85 -3.84 -3.39 24.92
CA GLY A 85 -4.63 -2.17 25.11
C GLY A 85 -4.03 -0.89 24.52
N LYS A 86 -3.00 -0.96 23.67
CA LYS A 86 -2.37 0.21 23.08
C LYS A 86 -2.01 -0.02 21.62
N LEU A 87 -2.13 1.04 20.81
CA LEU A 87 -1.67 1.10 19.44
C LEU A 87 -0.75 2.32 19.29
N THR A 88 0.44 2.12 18.77
CA THR A 88 1.39 3.20 18.51
C THR A 88 1.77 3.20 17.04
N LEU A 89 1.48 4.28 16.32
CA LEU A 89 2.04 4.52 14.99
C LEU A 89 3.36 5.25 15.17
N ARG A 90 4.44 4.60 14.83
CA ARG A 90 5.79 5.18 14.84
C ARG A 90 6.12 5.71 13.45
N GLU A 91 6.53 6.94 13.38
CA GLU A 91 7.10 7.60 12.21
C GLU A 91 8.57 7.96 12.48
N LYS A 92 9.32 8.30 11.43
CA LYS A 92 10.77 8.61 11.56
C LYS A 92 11.11 9.59 12.70
N SER A 93 10.28 10.62 12.90
CA SER A 93 10.53 11.71 13.84
C SER A 93 9.43 11.89 14.90
N ALA A 94 8.36 11.14 14.80
CA ALA A 94 7.21 11.27 15.70
C ALA A 94 6.60 9.90 16.00
N SER A 95 5.90 9.81 17.11
CA SER A 95 5.08 8.65 17.44
C SER A 95 3.72 9.11 17.91
N VAL A 96 2.68 8.48 17.37
CA VAL A 96 1.29 8.72 17.73
C VAL A 96 0.79 7.51 18.49
N ARG A 97 0.32 7.71 19.71
CA ARG A 97 -0.13 6.62 20.59
C ARG A 97 -1.61 6.75 20.91
N LEU A 98 -2.32 5.65 20.80
CA LEU A 98 -3.71 5.50 21.19
C LEU A 98 -3.82 4.48 22.32
N ASP A 99 -4.61 4.81 23.34
CA ASP A 99 -4.94 3.91 24.46
C ASP A 99 -6.31 3.29 24.19
N LEU A 100 -6.32 2.01 23.84
CA LEU A 100 -7.54 1.26 23.50
C LEU A 100 -8.39 0.95 24.74
N GLY A 101 -7.85 1.15 25.95
CA GLY A 101 -8.62 1.08 27.21
C GLY A 101 -9.49 2.31 27.45
N GLN A 102 -9.29 3.38 26.71
CA GLN A 102 -10.09 4.59 26.76
C GLN A 102 -11.03 4.66 25.54
N LYS A 103 -11.95 5.63 25.55
CA LYS A 103 -12.86 5.84 24.42
C LYS A 103 -12.10 6.22 23.16
N VAL A 104 -12.17 5.36 22.15
CA VAL A 104 -11.64 5.59 20.79
C VAL A 104 -12.80 5.61 19.82
N ASN A 105 -12.94 6.69 19.06
CA ASN A 105 -13.87 6.73 17.95
C ASN A 105 -13.20 6.13 16.73
N TYR A 106 -13.94 5.36 15.95
CA TYR A 106 -13.38 4.72 14.76
C TYR A 106 -14.37 4.72 13.60
N TRP A 107 -13.80 4.84 12.39
CA TRP A 107 -14.51 4.73 11.12
C TRP A 107 -13.83 3.66 10.29
N ARG A 108 -14.62 2.79 9.67
CA ARG A 108 -14.16 1.70 8.82
C ARG A 108 -14.87 1.79 7.50
N TRP A 109 -14.14 1.86 6.42
CA TRP A 109 -14.72 1.91 5.08
C TRP A 109 -13.90 1.09 4.10
N ARG A 110 -14.54 0.74 3.00
CA ARG A 110 -13.91 0.05 1.89
C ARG A 110 -14.41 0.60 0.57
N PHE A 111 -13.62 0.44 -0.46
CA PHE A 111 -14.03 0.70 -1.84
C PHE A 111 -13.24 -0.19 -2.80
N GLU A 112 -13.81 -0.45 -3.98
CA GLU A 112 -13.15 -1.21 -5.03
C GLU A 112 -12.17 -0.31 -5.80
N VAL A 113 -10.97 -0.84 -6.05
CA VAL A 113 -9.94 -0.15 -6.84
C VAL A 113 -10.25 -0.36 -8.32
N ARG A 114 -10.61 0.73 -9.01
CA ARG A 114 -10.94 0.74 -10.43
C ARG A 114 -10.03 1.69 -11.21
N ASN A 115 -9.79 1.36 -12.48
CA ASN A 115 -9.11 2.23 -13.45
C ASN A 115 -7.70 2.70 -13.07
N ARG A 116 -6.98 1.98 -12.25
CA ARG A 116 -5.56 2.25 -12.00
C ARG A 116 -4.69 1.58 -13.08
N ARG A 117 -4.46 2.29 -14.18
CA ARG A 117 -3.48 1.86 -15.19
C ARG A 117 -2.07 1.97 -14.61
N GLY A 118 -1.31 0.87 -14.65
CA GLY A 118 0.08 0.83 -14.20
C GLY A 118 0.29 0.93 -12.69
N GLY A 119 -0.79 0.78 -11.90
CA GLY A 119 -0.69 0.75 -10.44
C GLY A 119 -0.22 -0.61 -9.92
N ARG A 120 0.49 -0.61 -8.78
CA ARG A 120 0.90 -1.83 -8.06
C ARG A 120 -0.29 -2.69 -7.64
N VAL A 121 -1.42 -2.07 -7.35
CA VAL A 121 -2.64 -2.74 -6.94
C VAL A 121 -3.47 -3.09 -8.17
N PRO A 122 -3.74 -4.37 -8.44
CA PRO A 122 -4.56 -4.79 -9.57
C PRO A 122 -5.99 -4.27 -9.48
N ASN A 123 -6.63 -4.10 -10.63
CA ASN A 123 -8.07 -3.82 -10.67
C ASN A 123 -8.87 -4.95 -10.02
N GLY A 124 -9.97 -4.59 -9.35
CA GLY A 124 -10.80 -5.54 -8.62
C GLY A 124 -10.32 -5.84 -7.20
N HIS A 125 -9.16 -5.31 -6.78
CA HIS A 125 -8.79 -5.29 -5.37
C HIS A 125 -9.63 -4.24 -4.63
N PHE A 126 -9.71 -4.41 -3.31
CA PHE A 126 -10.44 -3.50 -2.44
C PHE A 126 -9.46 -2.78 -1.51
N CYS A 127 -9.60 -1.46 -1.40
CA CYS A 127 -8.99 -0.72 -0.31
C CYS A 127 -9.87 -0.85 0.93
N PHE A 128 -9.30 -1.34 2.01
CA PHE A 128 -9.91 -1.35 3.34
C PHE A 128 -9.19 -0.33 4.19
N ALA A 129 -9.93 0.59 4.76
CA ALA A 129 -9.37 1.67 5.55
C ALA A 129 -10.05 1.80 6.89
N LEU A 130 -9.26 2.21 7.87
CA LEU A 130 -9.64 2.41 9.24
C LEU A 130 -9.06 3.73 9.73
N ARG A 131 -9.88 4.57 10.34
CA ARG A 131 -9.46 5.76 11.06
C ARG A 131 -9.80 5.61 12.52
N LEU A 132 -8.84 5.82 13.38
CA LEU A 132 -8.98 5.82 14.84
C LEU A 132 -8.74 7.24 15.33
N VAL A 133 -9.60 7.74 16.22
CA VAL A 133 -9.49 9.09 16.80
C VAL A 133 -9.68 9.02 18.31
N GLN A 134 -8.74 9.62 19.02
CA GLN A 134 -8.77 9.77 20.48
C GLN A 134 -8.33 11.18 20.86
N GLY A 135 -9.24 12.02 21.36
CA GLY A 135 -9.00 13.45 21.54
C GLY A 135 -8.62 14.12 20.22
N ASP A 136 -7.49 14.82 20.22
CA ASP A 136 -6.93 15.50 19.03
C ASP A 136 -6.04 14.58 18.17
N THR A 137 -5.89 13.33 18.59
CA THR A 137 -5.02 12.37 17.93
C THR A 137 -5.80 11.52 16.95
N ALA A 138 -5.36 11.45 15.70
CA ALA A 138 -5.96 10.63 14.67
C ALA A 138 -4.90 9.75 13.97
N VAL A 139 -5.26 8.50 13.68
CA VAL A 139 -4.43 7.55 12.94
C VAL A 139 -5.27 6.91 11.85
N SER A 140 -4.78 6.97 10.61
CA SER A 140 -5.41 6.33 9.46
C SER A 140 -4.53 5.17 8.97
N LEU A 141 -5.10 3.97 8.93
CA LEU A 141 -4.43 2.74 8.52
C LEU A 141 -5.23 2.08 7.40
N TYR A 142 -4.56 1.49 6.41
CA TYR A 142 -5.26 0.85 5.31
C TYR A 142 -4.46 -0.30 4.70
N ALA A 143 -5.16 -1.16 3.95
CA ALA A 143 -4.56 -2.20 3.15
C ALA A 143 -5.33 -2.43 1.85
N PHE A 144 -4.66 -2.97 0.85
CA PHE A 144 -5.30 -3.44 -0.37
C PHE A 144 -5.45 -4.96 -0.33
N LEU A 145 -6.69 -5.43 -0.33
CA LEU A 145 -7.05 -6.83 -0.22
C LEU A 145 -7.50 -7.39 -1.57
N SER A 146 -7.15 -8.64 -1.85
CA SER A 146 -7.73 -9.38 -2.97
C SER A 146 -9.22 -9.62 -2.75
N PRO A 147 -10.01 -9.97 -3.79
CA PRO A 147 -11.44 -10.23 -3.65
C PRO A 147 -11.77 -11.29 -2.60
N ASP A 148 -10.93 -12.34 -2.48
CA ASP A 148 -11.14 -13.41 -1.51
C ASP A 148 -10.85 -12.95 -0.07
N GLN A 149 -9.74 -12.24 0.13
CA GLN A 149 -9.40 -11.63 1.42
C GLN A 149 -10.46 -10.60 1.84
N ALA A 150 -10.96 -9.80 0.89
CA ALA A 150 -12.00 -8.82 1.14
C ALA A 150 -13.30 -9.48 1.64
N ARG A 151 -13.73 -10.58 0.99
CA ARG A 151 -14.91 -11.34 1.43
C ARG A 151 -14.74 -11.89 2.84
N ALA A 152 -13.60 -12.51 3.12
CA ALA A 152 -13.30 -13.05 4.45
C ALA A 152 -13.26 -11.95 5.53
N THR A 153 -12.69 -10.79 5.21
CA THR A 153 -12.60 -9.66 6.14
C THR A 153 -13.97 -9.08 6.47
N VAL A 154 -14.84 -8.89 5.45
CA VAL A 154 -16.19 -8.33 5.66
C VAL A 154 -17.10 -9.29 6.44
N ALA A 155 -16.94 -10.59 6.23
CA ALA A 155 -17.70 -11.59 6.99
C ALA A 155 -17.44 -11.51 8.51
N ARG A 156 -16.24 -11.06 8.90
CA ARG A 156 -15.82 -10.95 10.31
C ARG A 156 -15.95 -9.55 10.87
N TYR A 157 -15.62 -8.54 10.05
CA TYR A 157 -15.63 -7.14 10.45
C TYR A 157 -16.40 -6.34 9.38
N PRO A 158 -17.57 -5.79 9.70
CA PRO A 158 -18.35 -5.01 8.75
C PRO A 158 -17.69 -3.65 8.47
N PHE A 159 -17.55 -3.31 7.18
CA PHE A 159 -17.02 -2.05 6.69
C PHE A 159 -18.11 -1.30 5.91
N TYR A 160 -18.11 0.02 6.03
CA TYR A 160 -18.95 0.87 5.19
C TYR A 160 -18.47 0.82 3.74
N ASP A 161 -19.39 0.55 2.80
CA ASP A 161 -19.08 0.46 1.38
C ASP A 161 -19.12 1.86 0.75
N LEU A 162 -17.96 2.49 0.61
CA LEU A 162 -17.84 3.82 0.00
C LEU A 162 -17.90 3.67 -1.53
N ARG A 163 -19.10 3.82 -2.08
CA ARG A 163 -19.32 3.74 -3.53
C ARG A 163 -19.03 5.07 -4.18
N PRO A 164 -18.34 5.09 -5.34
CA PRO A 164 -18.29 6.30 -6.13
C PRO A 164 -19.73 6.68 -6.51
N SER A 165 -20.15 7.89 -6.15
CA SER A 165 -21.46 8.40 -6.55
C SER A 165 -21.54 8.37 -8.07
N ALA A 166 -22.48 7.60 -8.61
CA ALA A 166 -22.80 7.62 -10.04
C ALA A 166 -23.32 8.99 -10.49
N ASP A 167 -23.77 9.78 -9.56
CA ASP A 167 -24.40 11.07 -9.79
C ASP A 167 -23.46 12.18 -9.33
N LYS A 168 -22.62 12.67 -10.25
CA LYS A 168 -21.71 13.79 -10.01
C LYS A 168 -22.43 15.09 -9.59
N ASN A 169 -23.74 15.18 -9.82
CA ASN A 169 -24.58 16.33 -9.49
C ASN A 169 -25.19 16.25 -8.08
N LYS A 170 -25.12 15.12 -7.38
CA LYS A 170 -25.48 15.04 -5.96
C LYS A 170 -24.33 15.53 -5.08
N ALA A 171 -23.89 16.75 -5.32
CA ALA A 171 -22.82 17.43 -4.58
C ALA A 171 -23.23 17.82 -3.14
N THR A 172 -24.41 17.53 -2.68
CA THR A 172 -24.83 17.63 -1.30
C THR A 172 -24.60 16.30 -0.59
N LEU A 173 -23.32 15.92 -0.47
CA LEU A 173 -22.92 14.85 0.43
C LEU A 173 -23.14 15.32 1.88
N GLY A 174 -24.38 15.22 2.31
CA GLY A 174 -24.76 15.40 3.72
C GLY A 174 -24.69 14.05 4.42
N GLY A 175 -24.52 14.08 5.74
CA GLY A 175 -24.57 12.88 6.55
C GLY A 175 -23.34 11.99 6.54
N ARG A 176 -23.55 10.69 6.60
CA ARG A 176 -22.48 9.68 6.76
C ARG A 176 -21.45 9.70 5.63
N ASP A 177 -21.88 9.86 4.40
CA ASP A 177 -20.98 9.87 3.23
C ASP A 177 -19.93 10.98 3.31
N ALA A 178 -20.28 12.16 3.81
CA ALA A 178 -19.37 13.27 3.99
C ALA A 178 -18.26 12.92 5.00
N ILE A 179 -18.60 12.23 6.09
CA ILE A 179 -17.64 11.81 7.11
C ILE A 179 -16.64 10.82 6.52
N TYR A 180 -17.12 9.80 5.79
CA TYR A 180 -16.24 8.80 5.18
C TYR A 180 -15.38 9.36 4.05
N LEU A 181 -15.88 10.32 3.28
CA LEU A 181 -15.08 11.01 2.26
C LEU A 181 -14.01 11.92 2.86
N SER A 182 -14.31 12.58 3.98
CA SER A 182 -13.28 13.34 4.70
C SER A 182 -12.20 12.41 5.25
N ALA A 183 -12.59 11.29 5.86
CA ALA A 183 -11.67 10.28 6.34
C ALA A 183 -10.82 9.67 5.20
N GLU A 184 -11.40 9.50 4.01
CA GLU A 184 -10.68 9.01 2.83
C GLU A 184 -9.63 10.02 2.33
N ARG A 185 -9.92 11.32 2.36
CA ARG A 185 -8.94 12.37 2.04
C ARG A 185 -7.75 12.31 3.01
N GLU A 186 -8.01 12.25 4.31
CA GLU A 186 -6.95 12.14 5.31
C GLU A 186 -6.12 10.86 5.15
N ARG A 187 -6.79 9.72 4.82
CA ARG A 187 -6.07 8.49 4.50
C ARG A 187 -5.12 8.69 3.31
N TRP A 188 -5.57 9.42 2.30
CA TRP A 188 -4.74 9.70 1.12
C TRP A 188 -3.51 10.53 1.46
N ASP A 189 -3.64 11.49 2.35
CA ASP A 189 -2.58 12.43 2.70
C ASP A 189 -1.60 11.85 3.74
N SER A 190 -2.11 11.15 4.76
CA SER A 190 -1.32 10.73 5.93
C SER A 190 -1.47 9.25 6.32
N GLY A 191 -2.32 8.49 5.63
CA GLY A 191 -2.57 7.09 5.96
C GLY A 191 -1.33 6.22 5.81
N ALA A 192 -1.22 5.22 6.69
CA ALA A 192 -0.16 4.21 6.64
C ALA A 192 -0.67 2.91 6.03
N GLU A 193 -0.03 2.46 4.95
CA GLU A 193 -0.36 1.22 4.24
C GLU A 193 0.25 0.01 4.96
N LEU A 194 -0.58 -0.97 5.26
CA LEU A 194 -0.16 -2.25 5.82
C LEU A 194 -0.27 -3.36 4.77
N ASP A 195 0.53 -4.40 4.92
CA ASP A 195 0.32 -5.63 4.18
C ASP A 195 -1.01 -6.29 4.60
N PRO A 196 -1.68 -7.05 3.71
CA PRO A 196 -2.95 -7.71 4.03
C PRO A 196 -2.93 -8.57 5.29
N SER A 197 -1.84 -9.31 5.53
CA SER A 197 -1.65 -10.14 6.72
C SER A 197 -1.55 -9.30 7.99
N ASP A 198 -0.81 -8.20 7.94
CA ASP A 198 -0.60 -7.29 9.06
C ASP A 198 -1.88 -6.49 9.37
N PHE A 199 -2.62 -6.10 8.34
CA PHE A 199 -3.94 -5.49 8.52
C PHE A 199 -4.93 -6.45 9.20
N GLY A 200 -4.91 -7.73 8.83
CA GLY A 200 -5.70 -8.75 9.51
C GLY A 200 -5.35 -8.90 10.99
N ARG A 201 -4.06 -8.86 11.35
CA ARG A 201 -3.59 -8.86 12.75
C ARG A 201 -4.03 -7.61 13.50
N LEU A 202 -3.96 -6.44 12.85
CA LEU A 202 -4.48 -5.18 13.40
C LEU A 202 -5.98 -5.29 13.72
N LEU A 203 -6.79 -5.75 12.77
CA LEU A 203 -8.24 -5.90 12.98
C LEU A 203 -8.56 -6.87 14.12
N ALA A 204 -7.82 -7.98 14.22
CA ALA A 204 -7.98 -8.93 15.33
C ALA A 204 -7.62 -8.29 16.68
N HIS A 205 -6.55 -7.51 16.72
CA HIS A 205 -6.16 -6.79 17.95
C HIS A 205 -7.21 -5.76 18.36
N LEU A 206 -7.71 -4.96 17.42
CA LEU A 206 -8.76 -3.97 17.71
C LEU A 206 -10.07 -4.64 18.13
N GLY A 207 -10.44 -5.75 17.49
CA GLY A 207 -11.63 -6.54 17.85
C GLY A 207 -11.56 -7.15 19.25
N ALA A 208 -10.35 -7.37 19.78
CA ALA A 208 -10.15 -7.87 21.14
C ALA A 208 -10.19 -6.76 22.22
N HIS A 209 -9.95 -5.51 21.85
CA HIS A 209 -9.78 -4.41 22.81
C HIS A 209 -10.84 -3.32 22.70
N LEU A 210 -11.50 -3.16 21.54
CA LEU A 210 -12.55 -2.17 21.35
C LEU A 210 -13.93 -2.83 21.46
N PRO A 211 -14.80 -2.38 22.36
CA PRO A 211 -16.19 -2.83 22.39
C PRO A 211 -16.86 -2.50 21.04
N ASP A 212 -17.76 -3.35 20.61
CA ASP A 212 -18.55 -3.18 19.39
C ASP A 212 -17.75 -3.10 18.05
N PHE A 213 -16.42 -3.35 18.09
CA PHE A 213 -15.63 -3.33 16.87
C PHE A 213 -16.10 -4.36 15.82
N SER A 214 -16.73 -5.45 16.25
CA SER A 214 -17.33 -6.44 15.34
C SER A 214 -18.79 -6.12 14.99
N ALA A 215 -19.41 -5.11 15.62
CA ALA A 215 -20.77 -4.70 15.32
C ALA A 215 -20.85 -3.96 13.98
N SER A 216 -22.05 -3.97 13.39
CA SER A 216 -22.28 -3.26 12.11
C SER A 216 -22.11 -1.75 12.30
N PRO A 217 -21.46 -1.02 11.39
CA PRO A 217 -21.38 0.43 11.44
C PRO A 217 -22.72 1.13 11.23
N ASN A 218 -23.79 0.35 11.06
CA ASN A 218 -25.15 0.83 10.83
C ASN A 218 -26.08 0.66 12.06
N SER A 219 -25.58 0.11 13.19
CA SER A 219 -26.33 0.03 14.44
C SER A 219 -26.28 1.34 15.23
#